data_545c69a1ccad2cfa4de28eb66f36a24a
#
_entry.id   545c69a1ccad2cfa4de28eb66f36a24a
#
_cell.length_a   1.000
_cell.length_b   1.000
_cell.length_c   1.000
_cell.angle_alpha   90.00
_cell.angle_beta   90.00
_cell.angle_gamma   90.00
#
_symmetry.space_group_name_H-M   'P 1'
#
loop_
_entity.id
_entity.type
_entity.pdbx_description
1 polymer ?
#
loop_
_entity_poly.entity_id
_entity_poly.type
_entity_poly.pdbx_seq_one_letter_code
_entity_poly.pdbx_strand_id
1 'polypeptide(L)'
;WADLQEYKINSNDVVVGIAASGTTPYVIGALETCNKNNIETGCIVCNSGSPVAAVSKFPVEVVVGPEFVTGSTRMKSGTAQKLVLNMISTSVMIKLGRVKGNKMVDMQLSNDKLVDRGTRMVMKNTGLEDYEVAKELLLKHGSVRKATENYTK
;
A
#
# COMPACT_ATOMS: atom_id res chain seq x y z
N TRP A 1 6.98 -12.78 -16.56
CA TRP A 1 8.33 -12.27 -16.28
C TRP A 1 8.69 -11.09 -17.17
N ALA A 2 8.47 -11.17 -18.48
CA ALA A 2 8.78 -10.08 -19.40
C ALA A 2 8.17 -8.74 -18.94
N ASP A 3 6.91 -8.75 -18.55
CA ASP A 3 6.21 -7.54 -18.07
C ASP A 3 6.88 -6.96 -16.80
N LEU A 4 7.39 -7.82 -15.90
CA LEU A 4 8.10 -7.37 -14.70
C LEU A 4 9.47 -6.75 -15.02
N GLN A 5 10.15 -7.26 -16.05
CA GLN A 5 11.45 -6.74 -16.49
C GLN A 5 11.35 -5.29 -17.01
N GLU A 6 10.21 -4.89 -17.58
CA GLU A 6 9.98 -3.50 -18.00
C GLU A 6 10.11 -2.50 -16.85
N TYR A 7 9.78 -2.93 -15.63
CA TYR A 7 9.90 -2.12 -14.42
C TYR A 7 11.30 -2.17 -13.77
N LYS A 8 12.26 -2.91 -14.37
CA LYS A 8 13.64 -3.04 -13.87
C LYS A 8 13.72 -3.50 -12.41
N ILE A 9 12.83 -4.41 -12.02
CA ILE A 9 12.78 -4.95 -10.66
C ILE A 9 14.08 -5.69 -10.30
N ASN A 10 14.44 -5.65 -9.02
CA ASN A 10 15.67 -6.22 -8.49
C ASN A 10 15.48 -6.74 -7.06
N SER A 11 16.51 -7.19 -6.39
CA SER A 11 16.48 -7.78 -5.05
C SER A 11 16.01 -6.84 -3.92
N ASN A 12 15.83 -5.54 -4.19
CA ASN A 12 15.25 -4.60 -3.22
C ASN A 12 13.72 -4.48 -3.36
N ASP A 13 13.15 -5.16 -4.34
CA ASP A 13 11.71 -5.14 -4.61
C ASP A 13 11.02 -6.37 -4.02
N VAL A 14 9.72 -6.26 -3.82
CA VAL A 14 8.83 -7.37 -3.42
C VAL A 14 7.74 -7.49 -4.45
N VAL A 15 7.54 -8.69 -4.99
CA VAL A 15 6.45 -8.97 -5.94
C VAL A 15 5.34 -9.74 -5.22
N VAL A 16 4.12 -9.19 -5.25
CA VAL A 16 2.95 -9.81 -4.65
C VAL A 16 1.99 -10.30 -5.73
N GLY A 17 1.85 -11.62 -5.83
CA GLY A 17 0.90 -12.27 -6.74
C GLY A 17 -0.52 -12.27 -6.15
N ILE A 18 -1.49 -11.75 -6.91
CA ILE A 18 -2.89 -11.67 -6.46
C ILE A 18 -3.73 -12.56 -7.36
N ALA A 19 -4.25 -13.66 -6.80
CA ALA A 19 -5.07 -14.61 -7.54
C ALA A 19 -6.10 -15.23 -6.60
N ALA A 20 -7.37 -14.90 -6.73
CA ALA A 20 -8.43 -15.39 -5.84
C ALA A 20 -8.48 -16.93 -5.77
N SER A 21 -8.43 -17.62 -6.91
CA SER A 21 -8.40 -19.08 -6.96
C SER A 21 -7.08 -19.67 -6.46
N GLY A 22 -5.99 -18.92 -6.58
CA GLY A 22 -4.64 -19.41 -6.28
C GLY A 22 -4.07 -20.39 -7.32
N THR A 23 -4.65 -20.46 -8.53
CA THR A 23 -4.27 -21.45 -9.55
C THR A 23 -3.80 -20.82 -10.87
N THR A 24 -3.70 -19.49 -10.95
CA THR A 24 -3.40 -18.78 -12.19
C THR A 24 -1.95 -19.00 -12.65
N PRO A 25 -1.70 -19.68 -13.80
CA PRO A 25 -0.35 -20.04 -14.25
C PRO A 25 0.56 -18.81 -14.46
N TYR A 26 0.02 -17.71 -14.95
CA TYR A 26 0.73 -16.45 -15.12
C TYR A 26 1.35 -15.96 -13.78
N VAL A 27 0.59 -16.02 -12.70
CA VAL A 27 1.05 -15.61 -11.37
C VAL A 27 2.08 -16.60 -10.83
N ILE A 28 1.85 -17.90 -10.97
CA ILE A 28 2.78 -18.95 -10.55
C ILE A 28 4.13 -18.74 -11.22
N GLY A 29 4.17 -18.65 -12.55
CA GLY A 29 5.41 -18.48 -13.30
C GLY A 29 6.16 -17.18 -12.98
N ALA A 30 5.42 -16.10 -12.73
CA ALA A 30 6.02 -14.84 -12.30
C ALA A 30 6.72 -14.97 -10.94
N LEU A 31 6.06 -15.55 -9.93
CA LEU A 31 6.61 -15.72 -8.59
C LEU A 31 7.79 -16.69 -8.57
N GLU A 32 7.69 -17.82 -9.29
CA GLU A 32 8.82 -18.76 -9.43
C GLU A 32 10.06 -18.11 -10.04
N THR A 33 9.85 -17.27 -11.05
CA THR A 33 10.95 -16.57 -11.70
C THR A 33 11.53 -15.47 -10.80
N CYS A 34 10.70 -14.76 -10.05
CA CYS A 34 11.17 -13.82 -9.02
C CYS A 34 12.05 -14.52 -7.98
N ASN A 35 11.60 -15.65 -7.45
CA ASN A 35 12.37 -16.43 -6.48
C ASN A 35 13.74 -16.88 -7.04
N LYS A 36 13.81 -17.33 -8.30
CA LYS A 36 15.06 -17.69 -8.98
C LYS A 36 16.02 -16.50 -9.13
N ASN A 37 15.49 -15.27 -9.18
CA ASN A 37 16.26 -14.04 -9.29
C ASN A 37 16.47 -13.33 -7.94
N ASN A 38 16.25 -14.01 -6.81
CA ASN A 38 16.40 -13.49 -5.45
C ASN A 38 15.53 -12.24 -5.16
N ILE A 39 14.34 -12.17 -5.78
CA ILE A 39 13.34 -11.14 -5.52
C ILE A 39 12.32 -11.72 -4.55
N GLU A 40 12.06 -11.01 -3.45
CA GLU A 40 11.10 -11.45 -2.44
C GLU A 40 9.69 -11.55 -3.02
N THR A 41 8.96 -12.64 -2.64
CA THR A 41 7.64 -12.90 -3.17
C THR A 41 6.59 -13.04 -2.08
N GLY A 42 5.43 -12.43 -2.30
CA GLY A 42 4.23 -12.65 -1.52
C GLY A 42 3.07 -13.09 -2.42
N CYS A 43 1.99 -13.58 -1.83
CA CYS A 43 0.74 -13.74 -2.56
C CYS A 43 -0.49 -13.44 -1.69
N ILE A 44 -1.61 -13.13 -2.36
CA ILE A 44 -2.94 -13.02 -1.75
C ILE A 44 -3.87 -13.95 -2.52
N VAL A 45 -4.33 -14.99 -1.85
CA VAL A 45 -5.21 -16.02 -2.41
C VAL A 45 -6.41 -16.25 -1.49
N CYS A 46 -7.51 -16.78 -2.03
CA CYS A 46 -8.73 -17.03 -1.25
C CYS A 46 -9.02 -18.54 -1.03
N ASN A 47 -8.06 -19.39 -1.36
CA ASN A 47 -8.11 -20.84 -1.12
C ASN A 47 -6.83 -21.29 -0.43
N SER A 48 -6.97 -22.16 0.57
CA SER A 48 -5.83 -22.69 1.30
C SER A 48 -5.07 -23.74 0.49
N GLY A 49 -3.75 -23.79 0.67
CA GLY A 49 -2.88 -24.80 0.03
C GLY A 49 -2.83 -24.69 -1.49
N SER A 50 -3.08 -23.51 -2.05
CA SER A 50 -3.13 -23.32 -3.50
C SER A 50 -1.72 -23.32 -4.14
N PRO A 51 -1.60 -23.65 -5.45
CA PRO A 51 -0.32 -23.63 -6.16
C PRO A 51 0.40 -22.28 -6.08
N VAL A 52 -0.31 -21.16 -6.12
CA VAL A 52 0.29 -19.81 -5.97
C VAL A 52 0.85 -19.62 -4.55
N ALA A 53 0.15 -20.11 -3.52
CA ALA A 53 0.65 -20.06 -2.15
C ALA A 53 1.92 -20.92 -1.97
N ALA A 54 1.96 -22.09 -2.60
CA ALA A 54 3.09 -23.02 -2.50
C ALA A 54 4.40 -22.45 -3.07
N VAL A 55 4.34 -21.59 -4.10
CA VAL A 55 5.51 -20.96 -4.70
C VAL A 55 5.86 -19.61 -4.10
N SER A 56 5.03 -19.09 -3.22
CA SER A 56 5.23 -17.77 -2.59
C SER A 56 6.01 -17.89 -1.27
N LYS A 57 6.95 -16.99 -1.03
CA LYS A 57 7.70 -16.94 0.23
C LYS A 57 6.84 -16.44 1.39
N PHE A 58 5.93 -15.50 1.13
CA PHE A 58 5.02 -14.91 2.13
C PHE A 58 3.56 -15.07 1.67
N PRO A 59 2.94 -16.25 1.83
CA PRO A 59 1.56 -16.46 1.42
C PRO A 59 0.57 -15.83 2.41
N VAL A 60 -0.43 -15.13 1.87
CA VAL A 60 -1.62 -14.66 2.61
C VAL A 60 -2.84 -15.41 2.06
N GLU A 61 -3.32 -16.37 2.82
CA GLU A 61 -4.47 -17.21 2.47
C GLU A 61 -5.71 -16.73 3.22
N VAL A 62 -6.64 -16.11 2.49
CA VAL A 62 -7.88 -15.57 3.06
C VAL A 62 -9.05 -16.45 2.61
N VAL A 63 -9.32 -17.50 3.35
CA VAL A 63 -10.37 -18.45 3.01
C VAL A 63 -11.75 -17.84 3.24
N VAL A 64 -12.49 -17.59 2.17
CA VAL A 64 -13.80 -16.91 2.20
C VAL A 64 -14.98 -17.85 1.92
N GLY A 65 -14.69 -19.12 1.61
CA GLY A 65 -15.69 -20.12 1.20
C GLY A 65 -16.27 -19.85 -0.20
N PRO A 66 -17.30 -20.62 -0.60
CA PRO A 66 -17.87 -20.53 -1.94
C PRO A 66 -18.58 -19.19 -2.16
N GLU A 67 -18.48 -18.69 -3.40
CA GLU A 67 -19.26 -17.55 -3.85
C GLU A 67 -20.72 -17.94 -4.07
N PHE A 68 -21.64 -16.99 -3.99
CA PHE A 68 -23.04 -17.20 -4.34
C PHE A 68 -23.20 -17.64 -5.81
N VAL A 69 -22.48 -16.97 -6.72
CA VAL A 69 -22.36 -17.42 -8.11
C VAL A 69 -21.09 -18.25 -8.21
N THR A 70 -21.24 -19.55 -8.27
CA THR A 70 -20.13 -20.52 -8.26
C THR A 70 -19.08 -20.20 -9.33
N GLY A 71 -17.80 -20.18 -8.91
CA GLY A 71 -16.66 -19.86 -9.78
C GLY A 71 -16.45 -18.39 -10.07
N SER A 72 -17.37 -17.50 -9.67
CA SER A 72 -17.24 -16.05 -9.88
C SER A 72 -16.65 -15.35 -8.65
N THR A 73 -15.32 -15.29 -8.57
CA THR A 73 -14.54 -14.84 -7.41
C THR A 73 -14.49 -13.30 -7.23
N ARG A 74 -15.61 -12.62 -7.41
CA ARG A 74 -15.69 -11.15 -7.38
C ARG A 74 -16.33 -10.55 -6.14
N MET A 75 -17.19 -11.27 -5.44
CA MET A 75 -17.90 -10.74 -4.28
C MET A 75 -17.10 -10.95 -2.99
N LYS A 76 -17.05 -12.17 -2.46
CA LYS A 76 -16.33 -12.48 -1.23
C LYS A 76 -14.82 -12.34 -1.44
N SER A 77 -14.27 -13.01 -2.44
CA SER A 77 -12.83 -13.03 -2.71
C SER A 77 -12.31 -11.65 -3.07
N GLY A 78 -12.94 -10.95 -4.01
CA GLY A 78 -12.53 -9.60 -4.41
C GLY A 78 -12.59 -8.60 -3.24
N THR A 79 -13.63 -8.70 -2.39
CA THR A 79 -13.74 -7.87 -1.18
C THR A 79 -12.63 -8.18 -0.18
N ALA A 80 -12.35 -9.47 0.06
CA ALA A 80 -11.29 -9.89 0.97
C ALA A 80 -9.91 -9.42 0.49
N GLN A 81 -9.60 -9.61 -0.80
CA GLN A 81 -8.36 -9.14 -1.40
C GLN A 81 -8.18 -7.64 -1.26
N LYS A 82 -9.23 -6.84 -1.53
CA LYS A 82 -9.20 -5.39 -1.32
C LYS A 82 -8.87 -5.04 0.14
N LEU A 83 -9.48 -5.70 1.11
CA LEU A 83 -9.23 -5.44 2.52
C LEU A 83 -7.78 -5.78 2.91
N VAL A 84 -7.25 -6.91 2.44
CA VAL A 84 -5.85 -7.30 2.67
C VAL A 84 -4.88 -6.28 2.07
N LEU A 85 -5.10 -5.84 0.84
CA LEU A 85 -4.28 -4.81 0.19
C LEU A 85 -4.29 -3.49 0.98
N ASN A 86 -5.45 -3.07 1.46
CA ASN A 86 -5.58 -1.89 2.30
C ASN A 86 -4.84 -2.05 3.65
N MET A 87 -4.90 -3.22 4.27
CA MET A 87 -4.16 -3.50 5.50
C MET A 87 -2.64 -3.48 5.25
N ILE A 88 -2.16 -4.11 4.18
CA ILE A 88 -0.74 -4.11 3.83
C ILE A 88 -0.25 -2.70 3.58
N SER A 89 -0.90 -1.95 2.68
CA SER A 89 -0.48 -0.58 2.33
C SER A 89 -0.51 0.37 3.54
N THR A 90 -1.55 0.28 4.36
CA THR A 90 -1.66 1.08 5.58
C THR A 90 -0.56 0.73 6.59
N SER A 91 -0.31 -0.56 6.81
CA SER A 91 0.74 -1.04 7.72
C SER A 91 2.13 -0.61 7.25
N VAL A 92 2.40 -0.66 5.94
CA VAL A 92 3.65 -0.16 5.36
C VAL A 92 3.81 1.34 5.64
N MET A 93 2.79 2.16 5.43
CA MET A 93 2.85 3.59 5.71
C MET A 93 3.07 3.90 7.20
N ILE A 94 2.47 3.12 8.09
CA ILE A 94 2.71 3.23 9.54
C ILE A 94 4.18 2.87 9.87
N LYS A 95 4.67 1.75 9.34
CA LYS A 95 6.05 1.28 9.55
C LYS A 95 7.10 2.26 9.02
N LEU A 96 6.81 2.92 7.90
CA LEU A 96 7.65 3.99 7.33
C LEU A 96 7.57 5.32 8.11
N GLY A 97 6.83 5.37 9.22
CA GLY A 97 6.67 6.58 10.03
C GLY A 97 5.89 7.70 9.32
N ARG A 98 5.10 7.37 8.29
CA ARG A 98 4.28 8.33 7.54
C ARG A 98 2.97 8.71 8.24
N VAL A 99 2.68 8.06 9.37
CA VAL A 99 1.47 8.27 10.17
C VAL A 99 1.86 8.71 11.57
N LYS A 100 1.25 9.78 12.08
CA LYS A 100 1.38 10.27 13.46
C LYS A 100 -0.02 10.31 14.09
N GLY A 101 -0.21 9.54 15.16
CA GLY A 101 -1.55 9.28 15.68
C GLY A 101 -2.40 8.57 14.61
N ASN A 102 -3.50 9.18 14.20
CA ASN A 102 -4.38 8.69 13.13
C ASN A 102 -4.29 9.51 11.83
N LYS A 103 -3.21 10.27 11.62
CA LYS A 103 -3.06 11.19 10.49
C LYS A 103 -1.82 10.92 9.67
N MET A 104 -1.97 10.92 8.35
CA MET A 104 -0.84 10.97 7.40
C MET A 104 -0.15 12.33 7.52
N VAL A 105 1.16 12.34 7.78
CA VAL A 105 1.94 13.57 7.95
C VAL A 105 2.85 13.91 6.76
N ASP A 106 3.07 12.95 5.86
CA ASP A 106 3.89 13.12 4.65
C ASP A 106 3.05 12.84 3.40
N MET A 107 1.81 13.38 3.36
CA MET A 107 0.95 13.27 2.18
C MET A 107 1.48 14.16 1.04
N GLN A 108 1.31 13.70 -0.19
CA GLN A 108 1.59 14.53 -1.36
C GLN A 108 0.53 15.63 -1.49
N LEU A 109 0.96 16.87 -1.71
CA LEU A 109 0.08 18.04 -1.84
C LEU A 109 -0.43 18.18 -3.29
N SER A 110 -1.03 17.14 -3.83
CA SER A 110 -1.38 17.04 -5.26
C SER A 110 -2.71 17.66 -5.64
N ASN A 111 -3.49 18.14 -4.69
CA ASN A 111 -4.76 18.82 -4.92
C ASN A 111 -5.15 19.71 -3.72
N ASP A 112 -6.11 20.63 -3.94
CA ASP A 112 -6.53 21.61 -2.93
C ASP A 112 -7.05 20.97 -1.63
N LYS A 113 -7.74 19.85 -1.72
CA LYS A 113 -8.22 19.10 -0.54
C LYS A 113 -7.07 18.61 0.34
N LEU A 114 -5.98 18.15 -0.25
CA LEU A 114 -4.80 17.70 0.48
C LEU A 114 -3.99 18.87 1.03
N VAL A 115 -3.93 19.98 0.31
CA VAL A 115 -3.33 21.22 0.79
C VAL A 115 -4.13 21.76 1.99
N ASP A 116 -5.46 21.90 1.90
CA ASP A 116 -6.30 22.35 3.03
C ASP A 116 -6.13 21.44 4.25
N ARG A 117 -6.17 20.13 4.04
CA ARG A 117 -5.95 19.16 5.12
C ARG A 117 -4.60 19.31 5.78
N GLY A 118 -3.54 19.47 4.99
CA GLY A 118 -2.17 19.71 5.47
C GLY A 118 -2.06 21.01 6.25
N THR A 119 -2.64 22.09 5.73
CA THR A 119 -2.68 23.41 6.38
C THR A 119 -3.31 23.33 7.77
N ARG A 120 -4.49 22.72 7.91
CA ARG A 120 -5.15 22.54 9.21
C ARG A 120 -4.33 21.68 10.18
N MET A 121 -3.55 20.73 9.66
CA MET A 121 -2.63 19.95 10.49
C MET A 121 -1.44 20.78 10.96
N VAL A 122 -0.88 21.65 10.12
CA VAL A 122 0.17 22.58 10.52
C VAL A 122 -0.35 23.53 11.60
N MET A 123 -1.51 24.19 11.39
CA MET A 123 -2.15 25.05 12.39
C MET A 123 -2.26 24.36 13.75
N LYS A 124 -2.80 23.13 13.75
CA LYS A 124 -2.98 22.34 14.99
C LYS A 124 -1.65 22.01 15.68
N ASN A 125 -0.60 21.71 14.91
CA ASN A 125 0.69 21.28 15.47
C ASN A 125 1.55 22.46 15.95
N THR A 126 1.41 23.64 15.31
CA THR A 126 2.21 24.84 15.61
C THR A 126 1.49 25.83 16.51
N GLY A 127 0.17 25.76 16.58
CA GLY A 127 -0.66 26.76 17.26
C GLY A 127 -0.92 28.02 16.43
N LEU A 128 -0.57 28.02 15.14
CA LEU A 128 -0.89 29.12 14.23
C LEU A 128 -2.41 29.23 14.03
N GLU A 129 -2.95 30.44 14.19
CA GLU A 129 -4.37 30.74 13.98
C GLU A 129 -4.65 31.21 12.55
N ASP A 130 -3.66 31.81 11.89
CA ASP A 130 -3.79 32.30 10.52
C ASP A 130 -3.61 31.15 9.52
N TYR A 131 -4.66 30.92 8.72
CA TYR A 131 -4.70 29.87 7.73
C TYR A 131 -3.71 30.09 6.57
N GLU A 132 -3.60 31.33 6.06
CA GLU A 132 -2.72 31.62 4.93
C GLU A 132 -1.25 31.49 5.33
N VAL A 133 -0.87 31.94 6.51
CA VAL A 133 0.48 31.74 7.06
C VAL A 133 0.82 30.25 7.21
N ALA A 134 -0.12 29.46 7.73
CA ALA A 134 0.08 28.03 7.86
C ALA A 134 0.16 27.31 6.50
N LYS A 135 -0.59 27.75 5.51
CA LYS A 135 -0.56 27.25 4.14
C LYS A 135 0.74 27.57 3.43
N GLU A 136 1.22 28.80 3.55
CA GLU A 136 2.53 29.20 3.03
C GLU A 136 3.65 28.36 3.64
N LEU A 137 3.62 28.15 4.96
CA LEU A 137 4.58 27.31 5.66
C LEU A 137 4.55 25.86 5.16
N LEU A 138 3.36 25.29 4.98
CA LEU A 138 3.18 23.96 4.41
C LEU A 138 3.77 23.85 3.01
N LEU A 139 3.42 24.78 2.12
CA LEU A 139 3.85 24.75 0.72
C LEU A 139 5.37 24.97 0.61
N LYS A 140 5.93 25.86 1.42
CA LYS A 140 7.38 26.11 1.49
C LYS A 140 8.17 24.85 1.86
N HIS A 141 7.69 24.06 2.82
CA HIS A 141 8.40 22.88 3.31
C HIS A 141 7.95 21.56 2.67
N GLY A 142 6.85 21.55 1.89
CA GLY A 142 6.37 20.44 1.11
C GLY A 142 5.73 19.28 1.91
N SER A 143 5.76 19.34 3.24
CA SER A 143 5.06 18.35 4.10
C SER A 143 4.73 18.94 5.47
N VAL A 144 3.67 18.41 6.10
CA VAL A 144 3.25 18.79 7.45
C VAL A 144 4.37 18.58 8.47
N ARG A 145 5.11 17.47 8.36
CA ARG A 145 6.23 17.16 9.24
C ARG A 145 7.30 18.26 9.17
N LYS A 146 7.84 18.52 7.98
CA LYS A 146 8.89 19.52 7.78
C LYS A 146 8.42 20.93 8.15
N ALA A 147 7.18 21.28 7.81
CA ALA A 147 6.59 22.57 8.20
C ALA A 147 6.53 22.72 9.72
N THR A 148 6.10 21.68 10.45
CA THR A 148 6.02 21.71 11.91
C THR A 148 7.40 21.76 12.57
N GLU A 149 8.37 20.98 12.08
CA GLU A 149 9.73 20.92 12.63
C GLU A 149 10.53 22.22 12.40
N ASN A 150 10.27 22.92 11.30
CA ASN A 150 10.95 24.20 10.97
C ASN A 150 10.18 25.44 11.39
N TYR A 151 9.07 25.29 12.12
CA TYR A 151 8.35 26.41 12.70
C TYR A 151 9.01 26.83 14.00
N THR A 152 9.68 27.98 13.98
CA THR A 152 10.15 28.71 15.18
C THR A 152 9.13 29.78 15.52
N LYS A 153 8.63 29.79 16.76
CA LYS A 153 7.75 30.85 17.28
C LYS A 153 8.47 32.18 17.34
#